data_815e838898f75230c51b22e9519fea2c
#
_entry.id   815e838898f75230c51b22e9519fea2c
#
_cell.length_a   1.000
_cell.length_b   1.000
_cell.length_c   1.000
_cell.angle_alpha   90.00
_cell.angle_beta   90.00
_cell.angle_gamma   90.00
#
_symmetry.space_group_name_H-M   'P 1'
#
loop_
_entity.id
_entity.type
_entity.pdbx_description
1 polymer ?
#
loop_
_entity_poly.entity_id
_entity_poly.type
_entity_poly.pdbx_seq_one_letter_code
_entity_poly.pdbx_strand_id
1 'polypeptide(L)'
;MPVPQDIDSRAAGRQLLIGHRELRAQLAALRAALDEEDGLTAAVSGTGDGALLVQQLRARCLEYCVGLHHHHTMEDGAFPVFEQRYPEIAPVIERLREEHRQVAAGLDRLSKLVENDEGQDLTWLRAELERTVAGLEEHFVYEETYLLPALGVTAPGPTS
;
A
#
# COMPACT_ATOMS: atom_id res chain seq x y z
N MET A 1 -28.85 -5.45 -23.24
CA MET A 1 -28.51 -4.42 -22.30
C MET A 1 -27.05 -4.43 -21.98
N PRO A 2 -26.36 -3.34 -22.22
CA PRO A 2 -24.93 -3.33 -21.90
C PRO A 2 -24.72 -3.49 -20.42
N VAL A 3 -23.83 -4.35 -20.08
CA VAL A 3 -23.49 -4.60 -18.71
C VAL A 3 -22.70 -3.41 -18.20
N PRO A 4 -23.02 -2.89 -17.02
CA PRO A 4 -22.31 -1.70 -16.50
C PRO A 4 -20.79 -1.82 -16.52
N GLN A 5 -20.27 -3.03 -16.39
CA GLN A 5 -18.83 -3.22 -16.40
C GLN A 5 -18.18 -2.87 -17.74
N ASP A 6 -18.96 -2.72 -18.82
CA ASP A 6 -18.41 -2.32 -20.10
C ASP A 6 -17.94 -0.88 -20.15
N ILE A 7 -18.46 -0.07 -19.24
CA ILE A 7 -18.21 1.35 -19.27
C ILE A 7 -17.00 1.70 -18.43
N ASP A 8 -16.66 0.86 -17.45
CA ASP A 8 -15.84 1.29 -16.36
C ASP A 8 -14.44 0.71 -16.27
N SER A 9 -13.99 -0.08 -17.27
CA SER A 9 -12.63 -0.59 -17.23
C SER A 9 -11.61 0.54 -17.14
N ARG A 10 -11.80 1.57 -17.98
CA ARG A 10 -10.89 2.72 -17.96
C ARG A 10 -11.03 3.51 -16.67
N ALA A 11 -12.26 3.70 -16.19
CA ALA A 11 -12.47 4.38 -14.92
C ALA A 11 -11.87 3.59 -13.76
N ALA A 12 -12.02 2.27 -13.78
CA ALA A 12 -11.42 1.41 -12.76
C ALA A 12 -9.90 1.54 -12.79
N GLY A 13 -9.30 1.53 -13.97
CA GLY A 13 -7.85 1.68 -14.10
C GLY A 13 -7.36 3.01 -13.57
N ARG A 14 -8.09 4.09 -13.86
CA ARG A 14 -7.74 5.41 -13.33
C ARG A 14 -7.84 5.45 -11.80
N GLN A 15 -8.86 4.80 -11.24
CA GLN A 15 -9.00 4.73 -9.78
C GLN A 15 -7.85 3.95 -9.13
N LEU A 16 -7.42 2.88 -9.78
CA LEU A 16 -6.26 2.12 -9.29
C LEU A 16 -5.02 3.00 -9.29
N LEU A 17 -4.81 3.77 -10.35
CA LEU A 17 -3.65 4.64 -10.44
C LEU A 17 -3.70 5.75 -9.39
N ILE A 18 -4.87 6.33 -9.15
CA ILE A 18 -5.04 7.32 -8.09
C ILE A 18 -4.72 6.70 -6.74
N GLY A 19 -5.22 5.49 -6.49
CA GLY A 19 -4.93 4.77 -5.25
C GLY A 19 -3.44 4.55 -5.04
N HIS A 20 -2.73 4.17 -6.11
CA HIS A 20 -1.28 3.99 -6.04
C HIS A 20 -0.57 5.31 -5.68
N ARG A 21 -0.99 6.42 -6.29
CA ARG A 21 -0.39 7.72 -5.99
C ARG A 21 -0.61 8.10 -4.53
N GLU A 22 -1.82 7.88 -4.04
CA GLU A 22 -2.14 8.19 -2.64
C GLU A 22 -1.34 7.33 -1.67
N LEU A 23 -1.24 6.03 -1.94
CA LEU A 23 -0.49 5.12 -1.10
C LEU A 23 1.00 5.43 -1.12
N ARG A 24 1.54 5.76 -2.30
CA ARG A 24 2.94 6.18 -2.39
C ARG A 24 3.20 7.45 -1.59
N ALA A 25 2.28 8.41 -1.68
CA ALA A 25 2.42 9.67 -0.93
C ALA A 25 2.31 9.43 0.58
N GLN A 26 1.38 8.59 1.00
CA GLN A 26 1.22 8.26 2.42
C GLN A 26 2.45 7.56 2.97
N LEU A 27 3.01 6.63 2.22
CA LEU A 27 4.22 5.92 2.66
C LEU A 27 5.41 6.87 2.74
N ALA A 28 5.56 7.74 1.73
CA ALA A 28 6.65 8.72 1.74
C ALA A 28 6.52 9.66 2.93
N ALA A 29 5.30 10.12 3.23
CA ALA A 29 5.07 10.99 4.39
C ALA A 29 5.36 10.27 5.70
N LEU A 30 4.96 9.00 5.80
CA LEU A 30 5.22 8.22 7.00
C LEU A 30 6.72 7.99 7.19
N ARG A 31 7.44 7.68 6.12
CA ARG A 31 8.89 7.52 6.18
C ARG A 31 9.58 8.81 6.61
N ALA A 32 9.16 9.94 6.04
CA ALA A 32 9.74 11.24 6.41
C ALA A 32 9.46 11.56 7.87
N ALA A 33 8.25 11.28 8.35
CA ALA A 33 7.89 11.51 9.73
C ALA A 33 8.72 10.63 10.68
N LEU A 34 8.94 9.37 10.31
CA LEU A 34 9.76 8.48 11.11
C LEU A 34 11.21 8.97 11.18
N ASP A 35 11.75 9.47 10.07
CA ASP A 35 13.11 10.00 10.05
C ASP A 35 13.25 11.24 10.92
N GLU A 36 12.31 12.17 10.82
CA GLU A 36 12.31 13.39 11.65
C GLU A 36 12.14 13.08 13.12
N GLU A 37 11.14 12.25 13.43
CA GLU A 37 10.80 11.96 14.82
C GLU A 37 11.84 11.07 15.48
N ASP A 38 12.55 10.26 14.72
CA ASP A 38 13.63 9.46 15.25
C ASP A 38 14.73 10.37 15.82
N GLY A 39 15.09 11.41 15.07
CA GLY A 39 16.06 12.38 15.54
C GLY A 39 15.53 13.20 16.73
N LEU A 40 14.27 13.63 16.64
CA LEU A 40 13.66 14.41 17.70
C LEU A 40 13.45 13.57 18.95
N THR A 41 13.03 12.33 18.81
CA THR A 41 12.81 11.42 19.92
C THR A 41 14.11 11.15 20.66
N ALA A 42 15.21 10.99 19.92
CA ALA A 42 16.52 10.83 20.53
C ALA A 42 16.91 12.05 21.37
N ALA A 43 16.53 13.25 20.90
CA ALA A 43 16.85 14.50 21.59
C ALA A 43 15.97 14.71 22.82
N VAL A 44 14.74 14.18 22.83
CA VAL A 44 13.78 14.40 23.94
C VAL A 44 13.50 13.12 24.72
N SER A 45 14.40 12.18 24.64
CA SER A 45 14.28 10.88 25.30
C SER A 45 13.97 11.07 26.80
N GLY A 46 12.96 10.36 27.29
CA GLY A 46 12.58 10.45 28.69
C GLY A 46 11.48 11.46 28.98
N THR A 47 11.02 12.22 27.99
CA THR A 47 9.92 13.15 28.18
C THR A 47 8.60 12.51 27.73
N GLY A 48 7.48 13.03 28.24
CA GLY A 48 6.16 12.58 27.82
C GLY A 48 5.88 12.88 26.35
N ASP A 49 6.52 13.90 25.81
CA ASP A 49 6.35 14.29 24.40
C ASP A 49 6.87 13.20 23.45
N GLY A 50 7.98 12.59 23.82
CA GLY A 50 8.52 11.50 23.00
C GLY A 50 7.57 10.30 22.91
N ALA A 51 6.94 9.94 24.02
CA ALA A 51 5.99 8.82 24.05
C ALA A 51 4.77 9.14 23.20
N LEU A 52 4.28 10.37 23.25
CA LEU A 52 3.12 10.78 22.44
C LEU A 52 3.44 10.72 20.96
N LEU A 53 4.62 11.17 20.55
CA LEU A 53 5.03 11.12 19.16
C LEU A 53 5.10 9.68 18.65
N VAL A 54 5.64 8.76 19.45
CA VAL A 54 5.70 7.36 19.07
C VAL A 54 4.30 6.80 18.88
N GLN A 55 3.37 7.12 19.78
CA GLN A 55 1.99 6.67 19.66
C GLN A 55 1.32 7.20 18.39
N GLN A 56 1.56 8.47 18.07
CA GLN A 56 1.00 9.08 16.87
C GLN A 56 1.52 8.41 15.61
N LEU A 57 2.81 8.10 15.57
CA LEU A 57 3.39 7.42 14.41
C LEU A 57 2.90 5.98 14.29
N ARG A 58 2.70 5.31 15.41
CA ARG A 58 2.11 3.96 15.38
C ARG A 58 0.70 4.00 14.82
N ALA A 59 -0.09 4.99 15.22
CA ALA A 59 -1.45 5.15 14.70
C ALA A 59 -1.43 5.41 13.20
N ARG A 60 -0.51 6.24 12.71
CA ARG A 60 -0.39 6.51 11.28
C ARG A 60 0.05 5.27 10.51
N CYS A 61 0.91 4.47 11.09
CA CYS A 61 1.33 3.21 10.48
C CYS A 61 0.13 2.27 10.33
N LEU A 62 -0.71 2.17 11.35
CA LEU A 62 -1.92 1.34 11.29
C LEU A 62 -2.90 1.86 10.24
N GLU A 63 -3.06 3.17 10.13
CA GLU A 63 -3.92 3.77 9.10
C GLU A 63 -3.43 3.42 7.70
N TYR A 64 -2.13 3.47 7.49
CA TYR A 64 -1.55 3.10 6.21
C TYR A 64 -1.82 1.62 5.91
N CYS A 65 -1.66 0.75 6.89
CA CYS A 65 -1.93 -0.68 6.72
C CYS A 65 -3.39 -0.92 6.32
N VAL A 66 -4.32 -0.25 6.98
CA VAL A 66 -5.75 -0.37 6.66
C VAL A 66 -6.03 0.12 5.25
N GLY A 67 -5.45 1.25 4.88
CA GLY A 67 -5.65 1.83 3.55
C GLY A 67 -5.13 0.93 2.44
N LEU A 68 -3.93 0.38 2.63
CA LEU A 68 -3.34 -0.51 1.65
C LEU A 68 -4.14 -1.81 1.52
N HIS A 69 -4.55 -2.37 2.64
CA HIS A 69 -5.36 -3.58 2.64
C HIS A 69 -6.69 -3.34 1.91
N HIS A 70 -7.33 -2.22 2.20
CA HIS A 70 -8.58 -1.84 1.53
C HIS A 70 -8.39 -1.73 0.01
N HIS A 71 -7.32 -1.08 -0.42
CA HIS A 71 -6.99 -0.93 -1.83
C HIS A 71 -6.89 -2.31 -2.52
N HIS A 72 -6.16 -3.22 -1.93
CA HIS A 72 -6.00 -4.57 -2.50
C HIS A 72 -7.29 -5.37 -2.46
N THR A 73 -8.11 -5.20 -1.42
CA THR A 73 -9.41 -5.87 -1.34
C THR A 73 -10.33 -5.41 -2.46
N MET A 74 -10.33 -4.12 -2.75
CA MET A 74 -11.13 -3.59 -3.85
C MET A 74 -10.66 -4.13 -5.20
N GLU A 75 -9.34 -4.22 -5.40
CA GLU A 75 -8.80 -4.79 -6.62
C GLU A 75 -9.16 -6.26 -6.77
N ASP A 76 -9.03 -7.04 -5.70
CA ASP A 76 -9.36 -8.46 -5.72
C ASP A 76 -10.84 -8.68 -6.10
N GLY A 77 -11.71 -7.79 -5.65
CA GLY A 77 -13.12 -7.84 -6.00
C GLY A 77 -13.38 -7.55 -7.48
N ALA A 78 -12.54 -6.76 -8.11
CA ALA A 78 -12.68 -6.41 -9.51
C ALA A 78 -12.01 -7.42 -10.45
N PHE A 79 -11.06 -8.19 -9.97
CA PHE A 79 -10.27 -9.09 -10.80
C PHE A 79 -11.10 -10.12 -11.58
N PRO A 80 -12.15 -10.74 -11.02
CA PRO A 80 -12.94 -11.67 -11.82
C PRO A 80 -13.57 -11.04 -13.06
N VAL A 81 -14.00 -9.79 -12.95
CA VAL A 81 -14.56 -9.06 -14.10
C VAL A 81 -13.49 -8.84 -15.15
N PHE A 82 -12.30 -8.42 -14.74
CA PHE A 82 -11.19 -8.19 -15.66
C PHE A 82 -10.76 -9.49 -16.35
N GLU A 83 -10.73 -10.59 -15.62
CA GLU A 83 -10.37 -11.89 -16.21
C GLU A 83 -11.35 -12.34 -17.28
N GLN A 84 -12.64 -12.10 -17.05
CA GLN A 84 -13.65 -12.45 -18.01
C GLN A 84 -13.56 -11.58 -19.26
N ARG A 85 -13.31 -10.32 -19.06
CA ARG A 85 -13.26 -9.35 -20.14
C ARG A 85 -11.97 -9.42 -20.94
N TYR A 86 -10.87 -9.69 -20.26
CA TYR A 86 -9.53 -9.72 -20.86
C TYR A 86 -8.83 -11.02 -20.51
N PRO A 87 -9.27 -12.15 -21.13
CA PRO A 87 -8.71 -13.46 -20.74
C PRO A 87 -7.20 -13.55 -20.87
N GLU A 88 -6.61 -12.75 -21.75
CA GLU A 88 -5.16 -12.78 -22.00
C GLU A 88 -4.36 -12.30 -20.79
N ILE A 89 -4.97 -11.57 -19.86
CA ILE A 89 -4.25 -11.10 -18.67
C ILE A 89 -4.49 -11.98 -17.44
N ALA A 90 -5.14 -13.13 -17.62
CA ALA A 90 -5.37 -14.03 -16.48
C ALA A 90 -4.09 -14.36 -15.72
N PRO A 91 -2.94 -14.65 -16.37
CA PRO A 91 -1.70 -14.89 -15.64
C PRO A 91 -1.22 -13.68 -14.82
N VAL A 92 -1.43 -12.47 -15.37
CA VAL A 92 -1.08 -11.24 -14.66
C VAL A 92 -1.91 -11.12 -13.38
N ILE A 93 -3.21 -11.35 -13.50
CA ILE A 93 -4.12 -11.25 -12.37
C ILE A 93 -3.79 -12.29 -11.30
N GLU A 94 -3.45 -13.50 -11.71
CA GLU A 94 -3.09 -14.55 -10.75
C GLU A 94 -1.85 -14.17 -9.96
N ARG A 95 -0.86 -13.60 -10.63
CA ARG A 95 0.33 -13.11 -9.94
C ARG A 95 -0.02 -11.99 -8.96
N LEU A 96 -0.88 -11.05 -9.37
CA LEU A 96 -1.29 -9.96 -8.50
C LEU A 96 -2.03 -10.49 -7.27
N ARG A 97 -2.90 -11.48 -7.44
CA ARG A 97 -3.58 -12.10 -6.30
C ARG A 97 -2.59 -12.70 -5.31
N GLU A 98 -1.58 -13.39 -5.82
CA GLU A 98 -0.57 -13.99 -4.95
C GLU A 98 0.21 -12.91 -4.20
N GLU A 99 0.59 -11.85 -4.92
CA GLU A 99 1.29 -10.73 -4.28
C GLU A 99 0.41 -10.07 -3.22
N HIS A 100 -0.89 -9.93 -3.48
CA HIS A 100 -1.83 -9.39 -2.50
C HIS A 100 -1.88 -10.27 -1.24
N ARG A 101 -1.87 -11.58 -1.40
CA ARG A 101 -1.87 -12.49 -0.24
C ARG A 101 -0.63 -12.30 0.61
N GLN A 102 0.53 -12.15 -0.04
CA GLN A 102 1.79 -11.93 0.67
C GLN A 102 1.79 -10.60 1.41
N VAL A 103 1.32 -9.55 0.74
CA VAL A 103 1.23 -8.23 1.38
C VAL A 103 0.25 -8.27 2.54
N ALA A 104 -0.91 -8.92 2.37
CA ALA A 104 -1.90 -9.01 3.43
C ALA A 104 -1.33 -9.70 4.68
N ALA A 105 -0.56 -10.77 4.48
CA ALA A 105 0.07 -11.45 5.60
C ALA A 105 1.08 -10.55 6.31
N GLY A 106 1.85 -9.79 5.55
CA GLY A 106 2.81 -8.84 6.12
C GLY A 106 2.12 -7.72 6.88
N LEU A 107 1.03 -7.18 6.32
CA LEU A 107 0.26 -6.12 6.97
C LEU A 107 -0.38 -6.61 8.27
N ASP A 108 -0.92 -7.82 8.26
CA ASP A 108 -1.52 -8.40 9.45
C ASP A 108 -0.47 -8.54 10.56
N ARG A 109 0.70 -9.04 10.20
CA ARG A 109 1.80 -9.18 11.15
C ARG A 109 2.22 -7.82 11.70
N LEU A 110 2.42 -6.83 10.83
CA LEU A 110 2.82 -5.50 11.25
C LEU A 110 1.78 -4.88 12.17
N SER A 111 0.51 -4.98 11.81
CA SER A 111 -0.58 -4.44 12.64
C SER A 111 -0.58 -5.04 14.03
N LYS A 112 -0.44 -6.37 14.11
CA LYS A 112 -0.42 -7.04 15.41
C LYS A 112 0.78 -6.65 16.24
N LEU A 113 1.94 -6.52 15.61
CA LEU A 113 3.15 -6.12 16.33
C LEU A 113 3.00 -4.68 16.85
N VAL A 114 2.46 -3.78 16.04
CA VAL A 114 2.27 -2.38 16.45
C VAL A 114 1.25 -2.30 17.58
N GLU A 115 0.16 -3.04 17.50
CA GLU A 115 -0.89 -3.01 18.51
C GLU A 115 -0.44 -3.60 19.85
N ASN A 116 0.36 -4.66 19.81
CA ASN A 116 0.71 -5.42 21.01
C ASN A 116 2.01 -4.99 21.65
N ASP A 117 2.79 -4.17 20.97
CA ASP A 117 4.10 -3.78 21.46
C ASP A 117 4.02 -2.49 22.23
N GLU A 118 4.39 -2.53 23.49
CA GLU A 118 4.31 -1.39 24.36
C GLU A 118 5.67 -0.69 24.47
N GLY A 119 5.75 0.52 23.92
CA GLY A 119 6.90 1.38 24.17
C GLY A 119 8.13 1.08 23.36
N GLN A 120 8.00 0.43 22.22
CA GLN A 120 9.14 0.21 21.34
C GLN A 120 9.56 1.51 20.67
N ASP A 121 10.82 1.57 20.29
CA ASP A 121 11.36 2.76 19.68
C ASP A 121 11.03 2.85 18.20
N LEU A 122 11.31 4.02 17.62
CA LEU A 122 11.00 4.27 16.21
C LEU A 122 11.90 3.48 15.26
N THR A 123 13.08 3.10 15.70
CA THR A 123 13.97 2.29 14.88
C THR A 123 13.34 0.93 14.59
N TRP A 124 12.75 0.32 15.62
CA TRP A 124 12.04 -0.95 15.47
C TRP A 124 10.85 -0.78 14.52
N LEU A 125 10.04 0.27 14.74
CA LEU A 125 8.86 0.50 13.90
C LEU A 125 9.25 0.70 12.44
N ARG A 126 10.29 1.49 12.21
CA ARG A 126 10.78 1.71 10.84
C ARG A 126 11.24 0.41 10.20
N ALA A 127 11.99 -0.41 10.93
CA ALA A 127 12.49 -1.68 10.39
C ALA A 127 11.33 -2.61 10.01
N GLU A 128 10.31 -2.70 10.86
CA GLU A 128 9.16 -3.54 10.57
C GLU A 128 8.33 -3.02 9.40
N LEU A 129 8.18 -1.70 9.31
CA LEU A 129 7.49 -1.09 8.17
C LEU A 129 8.24 -1.39 6.88
N GLU A 130 9.55 -1.18 6.84
CA GLU A 130 10.33 -1.40 5.63
C GLU A 130 10.31 -2.86 5.20
N ARG A 131 10.32 -3.77 6.15
CA ARG A 131 10.21 -5.19 5.84
C ARG A 131 8.87 -5.51 5.19
N THR A 132 7.80 -4.90 5.71
CA THR A 132 6.44 -5.15 5.23
C THR A 132 6.22 -4.61 3.83
N VAL A 133 6.78 -3.43 3.53
CA VAL A 133 6.57 -2.80 2.22
C VAL A 133 7.66 -3.14 1.19
N ALA A 134 8.61 -4.00 1.56
CA ALA A 134 9.61 -4.46 0.60
C ALA A 134 8.91 -5.12 -0.58
N GLY A 135 9.22 -4.67 -1.78
CA GLY A 135 8.60 -5.20 -2.99
C GLY A 135 7.28 -4.54 -3.37
N LEU A 136 6.72 -3.68 -2.51
CA LEU A 136 5.44 -3.05 -2.81
C LEU A 136 5.53 -2.14 -4.04
N GLU A 137 6.60 -1.37 -4.17
CA GLU A 137 6.77 -0.51 -5.35
C GLU A 137 6.86 -1.34 -6.62
N GLU A 138 7.58 -2.46 -6.58
CA GLU A 138 7.66 -3.36 -7.72
C GLU A 138 6.28 -3.93 -8.08
N HIS A 139 5.47 -4.25 -7.06
CA HIS A 139 4.10 -4.70 -7.25
C HIS A 139 3.27 -3.63 -7.97
N PHE A 140 3.34 -2.39 -7.51
CA PHE A 140 2.60 -1.30 -8.16
C PHE A 140 3.06 -1.10 -9.60
N VAL A 141 4.37 -1.13 -9.85
CA VAL A 141 4.91 -0.98 -11.20
C VAL A 141 4.44 -2.13 -12.10
N TYR A 142 4.45 -3.35 -11.59
CA TYR A 142 3.97 -4.50 -12.35
C TYR A 142 2.51 -4.31 -12.77
N GLU A 143 1.68 -3.90 -11.83
CA GLU A 143 0.26 -3.66 -12.09
C GLU A 143 0.07 -2.55 -13.10
N GLU A 144 0.81 -1.45 -12.97
CA GLU A 144 0.74 -0.33 -13.91
C GLU A 144 1.25 -0.72 -15.29
N THR A 145 2.19 -1.64 -15.38
CA THR A 145 2.77 -2.06 -16.64
C THR A 145 1.90 -3.06 -17.38
N TYR A 146 1.29 -4.01 -16.66
CA TYR A 146 0.63 -5.14 -17.28
C TYR A 146 -0.89 -5.16 -17.14
N LEU A 147 -1.44 -4.55 -16.09
CA LEU A 147 -2.89 -4.52 -15.89
C LEU A 147 -3.52 -3.26 -16.47
N LEU A 148 -2.99 -2.09 -16.16
CA LEU A 148 -3.62 -0.84 -16.54
C LEU A 148 -3.77 -0.67 -18.07
N PRO A 149 -2.78 -1.06 -18.90
CA PRO A 149 -2.97 -0.94 -20.35
C PRO A 149 -4.13 -1.78 -20.85
N ALA A 150 -4.36 -2.95 -20.27
CA ALA A 150 -5.50 -3.79 -20.64
C ALA A 150 -6.82 -3.09 -20.32
N LEU A 151 -6.84 -2.27 -19.28
CA LEU A 151 -8.02 -1.50 -18.90
C LEU A 151 -8.13 -0.18 -19.67
N GLY A 152 -7.22 0.08 -20.59
CA GLY A 152 -7.25 1.30 -21.40
C GLY A 152 -6.60 2.52 -20.73
N VAL A 153 -5.77 2.30 -19.72
CA VAL A 153 -5.08 3.36 -19.00
C VAL A 153 -3.59 3.17 -19.11
N THR A 154 -2.88 4.25 -19.43
CA THR A 154 -1.42 4.22 -19.47
C THR A 154 -0.91 5.03 -18.28
N ALA A 155 -0.13 4.39 -17.44
CA ALA A 155 0.51 5.09 -16.33
C ALA A 155 1.54 6.06 -16.89
N PRO A 156 1.71 7.26 -16.27
CA PRO A 156 2.77 8.14 -16.69
C PRO A 156 4.10 7.42 -16.45
N GLY A 157 4.91 7.36 -17.49
CA GLY A 157 6.20 6.72 -17.38
C GLY A 157 7.07 7.43 -16.35
N PRO A 158 8.19 6.77 -15.97
CA PRO A 158 9.10 7.42 -15.05
C PRO A 158 9.57 8.73 -15.70
N THR A 159 9.32 9.81 -15.00
CA THR A 159 9.81 11.08 -15.47
C THR A 159 11.31 11.08 -15.38
N SER A 160 11.91 11.13 -16.51
CA SER A 160 13.34 11.25 -16.59
C SER A 160 13.74 12.68 -16.26
#